data_6a69376f49bd02796321fa31431c15c9
#
_entry.id   6a69376f49bd02796321fa31431c15c9
#
_cell.length_a   1.000
_cell.length_b   1.000
_cell.length_c   1.000
_cell.angle_alpha   90.00
_cell.angle_beta   90.00
_cell.angle_gamma   90.00
#
_symmetry.space_group_name_H-M   'P 1'
#
loop_
_entity.id
_entity.type
_entity.pdbx_description
1 polymer ?
#
loop_
_entity_poly.entity_id
_entity_poly.type
_entity_poly.pdbx_seq_one_letter_code
_entity_poly.pdbx_strand_id
1 'polypeptide(L)'
;MSLTGLACTKNPEVAPADKGAATPQAAAPTPAPPAPPTAAQANPGSVLTGIPGMDFSSLPPAAQRELASVFSDEFCFCGCPHTLGACLKQHTGCKHAKKMARMAASFVADGVAATEVINLLSPYYASFRDPRVNLKVDPRMCMGDANAPVTVAEFSDFECPYCAKARPLLEEFAKKNAARVRFCFLPYPLPMHANAVPAGRAVLWARDQGKFWEMHDALFANQANLSPAALPGIADKVGLSGAKLTEMLKGDAYKQELDGFKAQGNAANITGTPSIFFNGRRYQLPPEPDVLSQSLEDELEWRANNNAWAAD
;
A
#
# COMPACT_ATOMS: atom_id res chain seq x y z
N MET A 1 35.95 -11.38 -54.61
CA MET A 1 37.18 -10.62 -54.34
C MET A 1 37.01 -10.03 -52.96
N SER A 2 37.71 -10.28 -51.95
CA SER A 2 38.80 -11.12 -51.53
C SER A 2 38.65 -11.35 -50.03
N LEU A 3 38.80 -12.55 -49.63
CA LEU A 3 39.12 -13.06 -48.32
C LEU A 3 40.38 -12.43 -47.73
N THR A 4 40.45 -12.30 -46.42
CA THR A 4 41.57 -12.59 -45.52
C THR A 4 41.16 -12.16 -44.14
N GLY A 5 41.26 -12.91 -43.05
CA GLY A 5 42.03 -14.07 -42.66
C GLY A 5 42.39 -13.94 -41.19
N LEU A 6 42.04 -14.94 -40.43
CA LEU A 6 42.55 -15.39 -39.11
C LEU A 6 43.73 -14.66 -38.47
N ALA A 7 43.67 -14.54 -37.13
CA ALA A 7 44.74 -15.11 -36.26
C ALA A 7 44.31 -15.27 -34.79
N CYS A 8 44.33 -16.50 -34.33
CA CYS A 8 44.42 -16.86 -32.90
C CYS A 8 45.81 -16.53 -32.38
N THR A 9 45.94 -16.02 -31.17
CA THR A 9 47.23 -16.04 -30.41
C THR A 9 46.98 -16.55 -28.99
N LYS A 10 47.63 -17.65 -28.80
CA LYS A 10 48.15 -18.45 -27.70
C LYS A 10 48.12 -17.83 -26.28
N ASN A 11 47.73 -18.70 -25.33
CA ASN A 11 48.00 -18.63 -23.90
C ASN A 11 49.51 -18.54 -23.60
N PRO A 12 49.92 -17.81 -22.56
CA PRO A 12 51.23 -18.02 -21.97
C PRO A 12 51.18 -19.10 -20.86
N GLU A 13 52.25 -19.80 -20.83
CA GLU A 13 52.67 -20.94 -20.06
C GLU A 13 52.80 -20.65 -18.56
N VAL A 14 52.42 -21.65 -17.75
CA VAL A 14 52.57 -21.64 -16.28
C VAL A 14 54.02 -22.07 -15.94
N ALA A 15 54.76 -21.24 -15.20
CA ALA A 15 56.05 -21.59 -14.61
C ALA A 15 55.88 -22.25 -13.23
N PRO A 16 56.76 -23.16 -12.81
CA PRO A 16 56.58 -23.97 -11.62
C PRO A 16 56.90 -23.22 -10.30
N ALA A 17 56.15 -23.59 -9.25
CA ALA A 17 56.27 -23.08 -7.89
C ALA A 17 57.59 -23.42 -7.22
N ASP A 18 58.23 -22.42 -6.63
CA ASP A 18 59.33 -22.57 -5.69
C ASP A 18 58.77 -22.78 -4.27
N LYS A 19 59.30 -23.83 -3.60
CA LYS A 19 58.95 -24.22 -2.23
C LYS A 19 59.89 -23.51 -1.25
N GLY A 20 59.39 -22.40 -0.68
CA GLY A 20 59.99 -21.75 0.47
C GLY A 20 58.98 -21.65 1.60
N ALA A 21 59.10 -22.56 2.60
CA ALA A 21 58.27 -22.55 3.79
C ALA A 21 58.62 -21.36 4.71
N ALA A 22 57.68 -20.43 4.86
CA ALA A 22 57.68 -19.50 6.00
C ALA A 22 56.29 -19.63 6.66
N THR A 23 56.31 -20.11 7.89
CA THR A 23 55.13 -20.16 8.78
C THR A 23 54.55 -18.75 8.99
N PRO A 24 53.27 -18.51 8.76
CA PRO A 24 52.68 -17.24 9.12
C PRO A 24 52.50 -17.16 10.64
N GLN A 25 53.19 -16.22 11.26
CA GLN A 25 52.97 -15.80 12.62
C GLN A 25 51.57 -15.27 12.75
N ALA A 26 50.76 -15.84 13.65
CA ALA A 26 49.37 -15.39 13.90
C ALA A 26 49.40 -13.91 14.32
N ALA A 27 48.81 -13.08 13.52
CA ALA A 27 48.51 -11.69 13.86
C ALA A 27 47.55 -11.67 15.06
N ALA A 28 47.89 -10.87 16.07
CA ALA A 28 46.99 -10.64 17.20
C ALA A 28 45.62 -10.11 16.71
N PRO A 29 44.52 -10.52 17.35
CA PRO A 29 43.20 -10.06 16.95
C PRO A 29 43.12 -8.54 17.11
N THR A 30 42.76 -7.86 16.03
CA THR A 30 42.43 -6.44 16.05
C THR A 30 41.27 -6.25 17.05
N PRO A 31 41.35 -5.28 17.98
CA PRO A 31 40.22 -5.00 18.87
C PRO A 31 39.00 -4.68 18.06
N ALA A 32 37.87 -5.34 18.40
CA ALA A 32 36.58 -5.07 17.81
C ALA A 32 36.26 -3.56 17.93
N PRO A 33 35.65 -2.94 16.90
CA PRO A 33 35.24 -1.56 17.02
C PRO A 33 34.30 -1.43 18.23
N PRO A 34 34.37 -0.31 18.98
CA PRO A 34 33.47 -0.10 20.11
C PRO A 34 32.04 -0.25 19.63
N ALA A 35 31.26 -1.03 20.39
CA ALA A 35 29.82 -1.15 20.15
C ALA A 35 29.20 0.26 20.04
N PRO A 36 28.30 0.50 19.10
CA PRO A 36 27.59 1.80 19.04
C PRO A 36 27.01 2.08 20.42
N PRO A 37 27.04 3.35 20.88
CA PRO A 37 26.52 3.69 22.19
C PRO A 37 25.09 3.14 22.28
N THR A 38 24.86 2.27 23.26
CA THR A 38 23.51 1.85 23.63
C THR A 38 22.71 3.13 23.79
N ALA A 39 21.68 3.32 22.95
CA ALA A 39 20.76 4.43 23.10
C ALA A 39 20.34 4.46 24.58
N ALA A 40 20.77 5.49 25.29
CA ALA A 40 20.36 5.71 26.66
C ALA A 40 18.85 5.59 26.66
N GLN A 41 18.29 4.62 27.37
CA GLN A 41 16.87 4.41 27.48
C GLN A 41 16.27 5.68 28.05
N ALA A 42 15.89 6.60 27.16
CA ALA A 42 15.18 7.81 27.55
C ALA A 42 13.94 7.34 28.32
N ASN A 43 13.77 7.87 29.53
CA ASN A 43 12.60 7.52 30.34
C ASN A 43 11.36 7.74 29.45
N PRO A 44 10.57 6.68 29.13
CA PRO A 44 9.44 6.79 28.20
C PRO A 44 8.51 7.96 28.53
N GLY A 45 8.35 8.26 29.82
CA GLY A 45 7.58 9.39 30.30
C GLY A 45 8.07 10.75 29.80
N SER A 46 9.39 10.94 29.63
CA SER A 46 9.93 12.25 29.23
C SER A 46 9.70 12.56 27.74
N VAL A 47 9.62 11.53 26.89
CA VAL A 47 9.41 11.71 25.43
C VAL A 47 7.96 12.04 25.11
N LEU A 48 7.01 11.42 25.81
CA LEU A 48 5.57 11.53 25.55
C LEU A 48 4.90 12.71 26.28
N THR A 49 5.56 13.30 27.29
CA THR A 49 5.01 14.43 28.07
C THR A 49 5.46 15.79 27.54
N GLY A 50 4.66 16.82 27.85
CA GLY A 50 4.96 18.19 27.44
C GLY A 50 4.77 18.47 25.96
N ILE A 51 3.99 17.65 25.25
CA ILE A 51 3.63 17.88 23.84
C ILE A 51 2.33 18.71 23.80
N PRO A 52 2.35 19.91 23.22
CA PRO A 52 1.17 20.78 23.23
C PRO A 52 -0.02 20.16 22.48
N GLY A 53 -1.14 20.02 23.19
CA GLY A 53 -2.40 19.53 22.63
C GLY A 53 -2.44 18.03 22.34
N MET A 54 -1.53 17.25 22.95
CA MET A 54 -1.52 15.79 22.87
C MET A 54 -1.30 15.19 24.26
N ASP A 55 -2.08 14.17 24.58
CA ASP A 55 -1.98 13.39 25.81
C ASP A 55 -2.07 11.89 25.48
N PHE A 56 -1.09 11.14 25.90
CA PHE A 56 -0.98 9.70 25.69
C PHE A 56 -1.07 8.91 27.00
N SER A 57 -1.44 9.55 28.10
CA SER A 57 -1.53 8.94 29.44
C SER A 57 -2.60 7.85 29.53
N SER A 58 -3.61 7.89 28.66
CA SER A 58 -4.67 6.89 28.55
C SER A 58 -4.22 5.58 27.91
N LEU A 59 -3.09 5.57 27.20
CA LEU A 59 -2.55 4.34 26.60
C LEU A 59 -2.05 3.38 27.70
N PRO A 60 -2.17 2.05 27.50
CA PRO A 60 -1.53 1.08 28.38
C PRO A 60 -0.01 1.32 28.50
N PRO A 61 0.63 1.01 29.63
CA PRO A 61 2.07 1.24 29.83
C PRO A 61 2.98 0.58 28.79
N ALA A 62 2.56 -0.57 28.24
CA ALA A 62 3.27 -1.22 27.13
C ALA A 62 3.21 -0.38 25.86
N ALA A 63 2.02 0.10 25.45
CA ALA A 63 1.83 0.95 24.29
C ALA A 63 2.55 2.31 24.44
N GLN A 64 2.62 2.87 25.66
CA GLN A 64 3.41 4.08 25.91
C GLN A 64 4.90 3.86 25.65
N ARG A 65 5.46 2.71 26.03
CA ARG A 65 6.88 2.38 25.73
C ARG A 65 7.13 2.26 24.22
N GLU A 66 6.25 1.54 23.51
CA GLU A 66 6.35 1.43 22.05
C GLU A 66 6.24 2.81 21.38
N LEU A 67 5.28 3.63 21.78
CA LEU A 67 5.12 4.98 21.24
C LEU A 67 6.34 5.87 21.51
N ALA A 68 6.94 5.76 22.69
CA ALA A 68 8.14 6.51 23.03
C ALA A 68 9.34 6.09 22.15
N SER A 69 9.46 4.81 21.81
CA SER A 69 10.46 4.34 20.83
C SER A 69 10.18 4.93 19.44
N VAL A 70 8.94 4.88 18.95
CA VAL A 70 8.60 5.51 17.66
C VAL A 70 8.97 6.99 17.66
N PHE A 71 8.67 7.75 18.73
CA PHE A 71 8.96 9.18 18.81
C PHE A 71 10.44 9.50 18.89
N SER A 72 11.26 8.56 19.38
CA SER A 72 12.70 8.70 19.49
C SER A 72 13.45 8.33 18.22
N ASP A 73 12.94 7.32 17.49
CA ASP A 73 13.64 6.66 16.41
C ASP A 73 13.14 7.07 15.02
N GLU A 74 11.87 7.50 14.88
CA GLU A 74 11.32 7.92 13.60
C GLU A 74 11.50 9.44 13.39
N PHE A 75 11.74 9.83 12.14
CA PHE A 75 11.89 11.24 11.76
C PHE A 75 10.57 11.86 11.30
N CYS A 76 10.41 13.16 11.54
CA CYS A 76 9.29 13.90 10.98
C CYS A 76 9.52 14.16 9.48
N PHE A 77 8.51 13.89 8.65
CA PHE A 77 8.58 14.08 7.19
C PHE A 77 8.29 15.52 6.73
N CYS A 78 8.09 16.48 7.66
CA CYS A 78 7.90 17.89 7.35
C CYS A 78 9.15 18.59 6.75
N GLY A 79 10.31 17.91 6.78
CA GLY A 79 11.57 18.42 6.24
C GLY A 79 12.54 18.96 7.33
N CYS A 80 12.15 18.98 8.60
CA CYS A 80 13.07 19.28 9.69
C CYS A 80 13.95 18.04 10.02
N PRO A 81 15.21 18.26 10.49
CA PRO A 81 16.11 17.15 10.81
C PRO A 81 15.89 16.60 12.24
N HIS A 82 14.63 16.58 12.70
CA HIS A 82 14.28 16.17 14.05
C HIS A 82 13.55 14.84 14.06
N THR A 83 13.73 14.07 15.13
CA THR A 83 12.86 12.94 15.40
C THR A 83 11.43 13.43 15.64
N LEU A 84 10.46 12.53 15.49
CA LEU A 84 9.04 12.89 15.68
C LEU A 84 8.78 13.53 17.05
N GLY A 85 9.35 12.95 18.12
CA GLY A 85 9.21 13.49 19.48
C GLY A 85 9.85 14.86 19.65
N ALA A 86 11.01 15.12 19.06
CA ALA A 86 11.66 16.42 19.07
C ALA A 86 10.86 17.45 18.26
N CYS A 87 10.37 17.07 17.07
CA CYS A 87 9.54 17.93 16.24
C CYS A 87 8.27 18.36 16.96
N LEU A 88 7.56 17.45 17.63
CA LEU A 88 6.34 17.73 18.38
C LEU A 88 6.53 18.75 19.51
N LYS A 89 7.74 18.84 20.08
CA LYS A 89 8.07 19.76 21.18
C LYS A 89 8.62 21.09 20.70
N GLN A 90 9.41 21.07 19.64
CA GLN A 90 10.14 22.26 19.13
C GLN A 90 9.34 22.99 18.06
N HIS A 91 8.58 22.27 17.23
CA HIS A 91 7.77 22.80 16.14
C HIS A 91 6.29 22.61 16.45
N THR A 92 5.77 23.33 17.44
CA THR A 92 4.40 23.17 17.97
C THR A 92 3.31 23.45 16.93
N GLY A 93 3.62 24.20 15.88
CA GLY A 93 2.77 24.47 14.74
C GLY A 93 2.68 23.33 13.72
N CYS A 94 3.63 22.39 13.73
CA CYS A 94 3.70 21.32 12.73
C CYS A 94 2.49 20.38 12.79
N LYS A 95 1.55 20.60 11.87
CA LYS A 95 0.33 19.77 11.75
C LYS A 95 0.65 18.34 11.36
N HIS A 96 1.65 18.18 10.48
CA HIS A 96 2.09 16.86 10.01
C HIS A 96 2.62 15.99 11.15
N ALA A 97 3.51 16.50 12.01
CA ALA A 97 4.02 15.76 13.16
C ALA A 97 2.89 15.26 14.07
N LYS A 98 1.87 16.11 14.32
CA LYS A 98 0.72 15.74 15.16
C LYS A 98 -0.13 14.62 14.53
N LYS A 99 -0.31 14.63 13.20
CA LYS A 99 -1.03 13.56 12.49
C LYS A 99 -0.25 12.24 12.55
N MET A 100 1.03 12.29 12.25
CA MET A 100 1.93 11.13 12.33
C MET A 100 1.94 10.53 13.74
N ALA A 101 1.99 11.38 14.79
CA ALA A 101 1.94 10.94 16.17
C ALA A 101 0.61 10.26 16.54
N ARG A 102 -0.54 10.77 16.07
CA ARG A 102 -1.83 10.12 16.28
C ARG A 102 -1.93 8.77 15.60
N MET A 103 -1.43 8.68 14.37
CA MET A 103 -1.41 7.42 13.62
C MET A 103 -0.50 6.38 14.29
N ALA A 104 0.67 6.79 14.77
CA ALA A 104 1.54 5.93 15.57
C ALA A 104 0.85 5.46 16.87
N ALA A 105 0.17 6.38 17.57
CA ALA A 105 -0.54 6.07 18.80
C ALA A 105 -1.70 5.07 18.57
N SER A 106 -2.41 5.16 17.44
CA SER A 106 -3.44 4.19 17.07
C SER A 106 -2.84 2.80 16.90
N PHE A 107 -1.77 2.66 16.13
CA PHE A 107 -1.13 1.35 15.92
C PHE A 107 -0.60 0.72 17.21
N VAL A 108 0.07 1.48 18.08
CA VAL A 108 0.55 0.92 19.36
C VAL A 108 -0.59 0.61 20.33
N ALA A 109 -1.71 1.32 20.25
CA ALA A 109 -2.91 1.00 21.03
C ALA A 109 -3.49 -0.36 20.63
N ASP A 110 -3.39 -0.72 19.36
CA ASP A 110 -3.80 -2.03 18.80
C ASP A 110 -2.73 -3.13 19.03
N GLY A 111 -1.65 -2.80 19.74
CA GLY A 111 -0.60 -3.75 20.11
C GLY A 111 0.52 -3.93 19.08
N VAL A 112 0.61 -3.04 18.08
CA VAL A 112 1.68 -3.07 17.08
C VAL A 112 2.98 -2.59 17.71
N ALA A 113 4.07 -3.32 17.54
CA ALA A 113 5.39 -2.97 18.07
C ALA A 113 5.99 -1.75 17.35
N ALA A 114 6.83 -0.97 18.04
CA ALA A 114 7.43 0.25 17.52
C ALA A 114 8.14 0.06 16.18
N THR A 115 8.93 -1.00 16.03
CA THR A 115 9.64 -1.31 14.78
C THR A 115 8.69 -1.54 13.62
N GLU A 116 7.55 -2.18 13.86
CA GLU A 116 6.54 -2.41 12.83
C GLU A 116 5.80 -1.10 12.49
N VAL A 117 5.46 -0.28 13.48
CA VAL A 117 4.89 1.06 13.27
C VAL A 117 5.81 1.92 12.40
N ILE A 118 7.12 1.95 12.68
CA ILE A 118 8.11 2.68 11.86
C ILE A 118 8.15 2.12 10.44
N ASN A 119 8.14 0.79 10.27
CA ASN A 119 8.13 0.15 8.97
C ASN A 119 6.83 0.41 8.16
N LEU A 120 5.74 0.74 8.82
CA LEU A 120 4.49 1.16 8.18
C LEU A 120 4.51 2.65 7.82
N LEU A 121 4.88 3.50 8.76
CA LEU A 121 4.78 4.96 8.62
C LEU A 121 5.86 5.54 7.70
N SER A 122 7.09 5.05 7.80
CA SER A 122 8.21 5.56 7.01
C SER A 122 7.96 5.44 5.49
N PRO A 123 7.66 4.27 4.92
CA PRO A 123 7.35 4.17 3.51
C PRO A 123 6.03 4.87 3.13
N TYR A 124 5.03 4.89 4.03
CA TYR A 124 3.78 5.60 3.79
C TYR A 124 4.01 7.10 3.55
N TYR A 125 4.70 7.79 4.45
CA TYR A 125 4.98 9.21 4.30
C TYR A 125 6.00 9.52 3.21
N ALA A 126 6.99 8.65 2.99
CA ALA A 126 7.92 8.75 1.87
C ALA A 126 7.19 8.72 0.52
N SER A 127 6.15 7.89 0.40
CA SER A 127 5.37 7.70 -0.84
C SER A 127 4.68 8.97 -1.36
N PHE A 128 4.52 10.00 -0.53
CA PHE A 128 3.94 11.27 -0.97
C PHE A 128 4.82 12.01 -1.99
N ARG A 129 6.12 11.76 -1.98
CA ARG A 129 7.10 12.33 -2.92
C ARG A 129 7.27 11.47 -4.18
N ASP A 130 6.71 10.27 -4.20
CA ASP A 130 6.78 9.38 -5.35
C ASP A 130 5.92 9.89 -6.52
N PRO A 131 6.29 9.60 -7.76
CA PRO A 131 5.46 9.86 -8.92
C PRO A 131 4.11 9.14 -8.79
N ARG A 132 3.04 9.88 -9.03
CA ARG A 132 1.69 9.34 -9.00
C ARG A 132 1.36 8.61 -10.29
N VAL A 133 0.78 7.41 -10.18
CA VAL A 133 0.31 6.69 -11.36
C VAL A 133 -1.00 7.29 -11.87
N ASN A 134 -1.10 7.45 -13.18
CA ASN A 134 -2.32 7.92 -13.81
C ASN A 134 -3.25 6.74 -14.08
N LEU A 135 -4.18 6.48 -13.16
CA LEU A 135 -5.16 5.40 -13.28
C LEU A 135 -6.38 5.87 -14.06
N LYS A 136 -6.72 5.13 -15.11
CA LYS A 136 -7.96 5.34 -15.87
C LYS A 136 -9.09 4.58 -15.17
N VAL A 137 -10.10 5.30 -14.72
CA VAL A 137 -11.26 4.75 -14.04
C VAL A 137 -12.52 4.99 -14.87
N ASP A 138 -13.41 4.00 -14.92
CA ASP A 138 -14.75 4.17 -15.49
C ASP A 138 -15.67 4.78 -14.42
N PRO A 139 -16.30 5.94 -14.67
CA PRO A 139 -17.22 6.57 -13.71
C PRO A 139 -18.32 5.65 -13.20
N ARG A 140 -18.78 4.71 -14.02
CA ARG A 140 -19.84 3.75 -13.67
C ARG A 140 -19.42 2.70 -12.65
N MET A 141 -18.10 2.59 -12.43
CA MET A 141 -17.46 1.70 -11.45
C MET A 141 -17.00 2.47 -10.21
N CYS A 142 -17.49 3.69 -10.03
CA CYS A 142 -17.15 4.56 -8.91
C CYS A 142 -18.39 4.91 -8.08
N MET A 143 -18.20 5.14 -6.78
CA MET A 143 -19.17 5.73 -5.88
C MET A 143 -18.63 7.02 -5.28
N GLY A 144 -19.51 7.87 -4.74
CA GLY A 144 -19.14 9.21 -4.24
C GLY A 144 -19.27 10.30 -5.31
N ASP A 145 -18.93 11.53 -4.95
CA ASP A 145 -19.02 12.67 -5.87
C ASP A 145 -17.98 12.54 -6.99
N ALA A 146 -18.42 12.73 -8.23
CA ALA A 146 -17.55 12.72 -9.41
C ALA A 146 -16.44 13.80 -9.34
N ASN A 147 -16.70 14.90 -8.63
CA ASN A 147 -15.78 16.02 -8.42
C ASN A 147 -15.04 15.96 -7.08
N ALA A 148 -15.14 14.87 -6.33
CA ALA A 148 -14.46 14.72 -5.06
C ALA A 148 -12.94 14.99 -5.21
N PRO A 149 -12.32 15.70 -4.27
CA PRO A 149 -10.90 16.05 -4.35
C PRO A 149 -9.96 14.84 -4.28
N VAL A 150 -10.42 13.72 -3.72
CA VAL A 150 -9.61 12.50 -3.61
C VAL A 150 -10.29 11.34 -4.33
N THR A 151 -9.59 10.77 -5.31
CA THR A 151 -9.99 9.49 -5.93
C THR A 151 -9.26 8.37 -5.23
N VAL A 152 -10.01 7.43 -4.66
CA VAL A 152 -9.48 6.18 -4.10
C VAL A 152 -9.79 5.07 -5.11
N ALA A 153 -8.77 4.48 -5.68
CA ALA A 153 -8.89 3.38 -6.63
C ALA A 153 -8.40 2.09 -5.98
N GLU A 154 -9.21 1.05 -6.04
CA GLU A 154 -8.87 -0.29 -5.56
C GLU A 154 -8.76 -1.26 -6.73
N PHE A 155 -7.59 -1.88 -6.90
CA PHE A 155 -7.47 -3.09 -7.70
C PHE A 155 -7.80 -4.30 -6.84
N SER A 156 -8.79 -5.07 -7.28
CA SER A 156 -9.43 -6.08 -6.45
C SER A 156 -9.81 -7.33 -7.25
N ASP A 157 -9.86 -8.46 -6.55
CA ASP A 157 -10.21 -9.77 -7.12
C ASP A 157 -11.34 -10.40 -6.32
N PHE A 158 -12.39 -10.84 -6.99
CA PHE A 158 -13.57 -11.40 -6.33
C PHE A 158 -13.34 -12.73 -5.61
N GLU A 159 -12.28 -13.47 -5.94
CA GLU A 159 -11.89 -14.69 -5.21
C GLU A 159 -10.87 -14.41 -4.09
N CYS A 160 -10.32 -13.19 -3.99
CA CYS A 160 -9.31 -12.87 -2.98
C CYS A 160 -9.96 -12.67 -1.59
N PRO A 161 -9.57 -13.47 -0.56
CA PRO A 161 -10.15 -13.33 0.78
C PRO A 161 -9.80 -12.00 1.46
N TYR A 162 -8.65 -11.42 1.12
CA TYR A 162 -8.24 -10.11 1.63
C TYR A 162 -9.10 -8.98 1.03
N CYS A 163 -9.49 -9.08 -0.25
CA CYS A 163 -10.43 -8.16 -0.87
C CYS A 163 -11.81 -8.22 -0.22
N ALA A 164 -12.31 -9.42 0.05
CA ALA A 164 -13.58 -9.58 0.76
C ALA A 164 -13.57 -8.97 2.16
N LYS A 165 -12.44 -9.02 2.87
CA LYS A 165 -12.26 -8.38 4.18
C LYS A 165 -12.15 -6.86 4.07
N ALA A 166 -11.42 -6.34 3.10
CA ALA A 166 -11.20 -4.90 2.91
C ALA A 166 -12.46 -4.19 2.39
N ARG A 167 -13.28 -4.87 1.58
CA ARG A 167 -14.48 -4.32 0.94
C ARG A 167 -15.40 -3.53 1.90
N PRO A 168 -15.92 -4.10 3.00
CA PRO A 168 -16.84 -3.36 3.87
C PRO A 168 -16.19 -2.11 4.48
N LEU A 169 -14.90 -2.15 4.80
CA LEU A 169 -14.15 -1.02 5.38
C LEU A 169 -14.00 0.11 4.36
N LEU A 170 -13.63 -0.23 3.12
CA LEU A 170 -13.46 0.73 2.04
C LEU A 170 -14.79 1.35 1.58
N GLU A 171 -15.85 0.55 1.47
CA GLU A 171 -17.19 1.04 1.13
C GLU A 171 -17.77 1.96 2.21
N GLU A 172 -17.62 1.58 3.49
CA GLU A 172 -18.07 2.42 4.60
C GLU A 172 -17.31 3.74 4.63
N PHE A 173 -15.97 3.69 4.47
CA PHE A 173 -15.15 4.87 4.35
C PHE A 173 -15.58 5.78 3.18
N ALA A 174 -15.83 5.21 2.01
CA ALA A 174 -16.28 5.94 0.84
C ALA A 174 -17.67 6.57 1.06
N LYS A 175 -18.61 5.83 1.62
CA LYS A 175 -19.96 6.33 1.94
C LYS A 175 -19.94 7.48 2.95
N LYS A 176 -19.15 7.36 4.03
CA LYS A 176 -18.97 8.42 5.04
C LYS A 176 -18.33 9.68 4.48
N ASN A 177 -17.50 9.55 3.45
CA ASN A 177 -16.73 10.65 2.86
C ASN A 177 -17.18 10.98 1.42
N ALA A 178 -18.40 10.68 1.01
CA ALA A 178 -18.86 10.73 -0.38
C ALA A 178 -18.64 12.08 -1.10
N ALA A 179 -18.68 13.21 -0.37
CA ALA A 179 -18.38 14.53 -0.92
C ALA A 179 -16.86 14.80 -1.11
N ARG A 180 -15.99 14.01 -0.48
CA ARG A 180 -14.54 14.21 -0.45
C ARG A 180 -13.77 13.08 -1.13
N VAL A 181 -14.40 11.93 -1.28
CA VAL A 181 -13.84 10.71 -1.83
C VAL A 181 -14.70 10.19 -2.96
N ARG A 182 -14.07 9.97 -4.11
CA ARG A 182 -14.58 9.16 -5.19
C ARG A 182 -13.90 7.81 -5.14
N PHE A 183 -14.60 6.77 -4.70
CA PHE A 183 -14.07 5.41 -4.63
C PHE A 183 -14.37 4.65 -5.91
N CYS A 184 -13.36 4.06 -6.54
CA CYS A 184 -13.46 3.33 -7.79
C CYS A 184 -12.88 1.92 -7.65
N PHE A 185 -13.63 0.92 -8.11
CA PHE A 185 -13.22 -0.48 -8.14
C PHE A 185 -12.66 -0.82 -9.53
N LEU A 186 -11.50 -1.47 -9.58
CA LEU A 186 -10.84 -1.94 -10.80
C LEU A 186 -10.62 -3.45 -10.68
N PRO A 187 -11.29 -4.28 -11.49
CA PRO A 187 -11.12 -5.72 -11.43
C PRO A 187 -9.70 -6.13 -11.85
N TYR A 188 -9.03 -6.88 -10.98
CA TYR A 188 -7.67 -7.35 -11.20
C TYR A 188 -7.55 -8.83 -10.86
N PRO A 189 -7.97 -9.72 -11.77
CA PRO A 189 -7.94 -11.16 -11.54
C PRO A 189 -6.52 -11.69 -11.40
N LEU A 190 -6.27 -12.37 -10.27
CA LEU A 190 -5.00 -13.01 -9.96
C LEU A 190 -4.90 -14.37 -10.68
N PRO A 191 -3.73 -14.76 -11.15
CA PRO A 191 -3.58 -16.01 -11.93
C PRO A 191 -3.85 -17.28 -11.14
N MET A 192 -3.75 -17.25 -9.79
CA MET A 192 -4.06 -18.38 -8.93
C MET A 192 -5.56 -18.58 -8.69
N HIS A 193 -6.41 -17.64 -9.05
CA HIS A 193 -7.86 -17.66 -8.83
C HIS A 193 -8.58 -18.07 -10.11
N ALA A 194 -9.10 -19.30 -10.12
CA ALA A 194 -9.63 -19.94 -11.32
C ALA A 194 -10.87 -19.25 -11.92
N ASN A 195 -11.69 -18.62 -11.07
CA ASN A 195 -12.94 -17.97 -11.45
C ASN A 195 -12.87 -16.42 -11.44
N ALA A 196 -11.71 -15.85 -11.13
CA ALA A 196 -11.55 -14.40 -11.06
C ALA A 196 -11.78 -13.72 -12.44
N VAL A 197 -11.34 -14.35 -13.53
CA VAL A 197 -11.57 -13.83 -14.89
C VAL A 197 -13.04 -13.86 -15.27
N PRO A 198 -13.79 -14.98 -15.18
CA PRO A 198 -15.22 -14.97 -15.46
C PRO A 198 -16.02 -14.02 -14.53
N ALA A 199 -15.68 -13.91 -13.23
CA ALA A 199 -16.29 -12.97 -12.31
C ALA A 199 -16.02 -11.51 -12.71
N GLY A 200 -14.77 -11.17 -13.05
CA GLY A 200 -14.39 -9.86 -13.56
C GLY A 200 -15.14 -9.48 -14.85
N ARG A 201 -15.31 -10.42 -15.78
CA ARG A 201 -16.12 -10.20 -16.99
C ARG A 201 -17.59 -10.03 -16.68
N ALA A 202 -18.11 -10.77 -15.71
CA ALA A 202 -19.52 -10.68 -15.29
C ALA A 202 -19.87 -9.31 -14.68
N VAL A 203 -18.98 -8.73 -13.84
CA VAL A 203 -19.22 -7.40 -13.26
C VAL A 203 -19.14 -6.29 -14.32
N LEU A 204 -18.20 -6.40 -15.30
CA LEU A 204 -18.12 -5.44 -16.40
C LEU A 204 -19.37 -5.52 -17.31
N TRP A 205 -19.88 -6.71 -17.56
CA TRP A 205 -21.14 -6.90 -18.27
C TRP A 205 -22.33 -6.30 -17.50
N ALA A 206 -22.39 -6.46 -16.19
CA ALA A 206 -23.41 -5.86 -15.33
C ALA A 206 -23.31 -4.32 -15.29
N ARG A 207 -22.08 -3.76 -15.31
CA ARG A 207 -21.84 -2.32 -15.43
C ARG A 207 -22.56 -1.70 -16.64
N ASP A 208 -22.49 -2.33 -17.78
CA ASP A 208 -23.11 -1.84 -19.02
C ASP A 208 -24.64 -1.90 -18.98
N GLN A 209 -25.20 -2.57 -17.98
CA GLN A 209 -26.63 -2.62 -17.69
C GLN A 209 -27.03 -1.78 -16.47
N GLY A 210 -26.09 -0.93 -15.95
CA GLY A 210 -26.32 -0.05 -14.81
C GLY A 210 -26.42 -0.79 -13.47
N LYS A 211 -25.88 -2.03 -13.40
CA LYS A 211 -25.95 -2.91 -12.23
C LYS A 211 -24.57 -3.32 -11.69
N PHE A 212 -23.59 -2.42 -11.83
CA PHE A 212 -22.21 -2.71 -11.40
C PHE A 212 -22.13 -3.08 -9.92
N TRP A 213 -22.62 -2.21 -9.05
CA TRP A 213 -22.46 -2.36 -7.60
C TRP A 213 -23.29 -3.52 -7.05
N GLU A 214 -24.51 -3.72 -7.57
CA GLU A 214 -25.35 -4.86 -7.18
C GLU A 214 -24.65 -6.20 -7.54
N MET A 215 -24.05 -6.26 -8.73
CA MET A 215 -23.31 -7.45 -9.15
C MET A 215 -22.00 -7.62 -8.37
N HIS A 216 -21.27 -6.53 -8.13
CA HIS A 216 -20.09 -6.49 -7.29
C HIS A 216 -20.36 -7.09 -5.90
N ASP A 217 -21.40 -6.61 -5.23
CA ASP A 217 -21.78 -7.06 -3.89
C ASP A 217 -22.21 -8.54 -3.90
N ALA A 218 -22.96 -8.94 -4.92
CA ALA A 218 -23.42 -10.31 -5.08
C ALA A 218 -22.26 -11.28 -5.36
N LEU A 219 -21.24 -10.88 -6.12
CA LEU A 219 -20.05 -11.69 -6.36
C LEU A 219 -19.27 -11.92 -5.06
N PHE A 220 -18.99 -10.88 -4.28
CA PHE A 220 -18.33 -11.04 -2.98
C PHE A 220 -19.16 -11.86 -1.99
N ALA A 221 -20.48 -11.67 -1.97
CA ALA A 221 -21.38 -12.47 -1.12
C ALA A 221 -21.41 -13.97 -1.48
N ASN A 222 -21.03 -14.31 -2.72
CA ASN A 222 -20.96 -15.68 -3.21
C ASN A 222 -19.52 -16.12 -3.49
N GLN A 223 -18.51 -15.49 -2.85
CA GLN A 223 -17.07 -15.72 -3.10
C GLN A 223 -16.67 -17.20 -3.07
N ALA A 224 -17.32 -18.00 -2.24
CA ALA A 224 -17.05 -19.44 -2.13
C ALA A 224 -17.39 -20.23 -3.41
N ASN A 225 -18.22 -19.69 -4.33
CA ASN A 225 -18.59 -20.34 -5.58
C ASN A 225 -18.87 -19.31 -6.68
N LEU A 226 -17.80 -18.93 -7.39
CA LEU A 226 -17.85 -18.04 -8.56
C LEU A 226 -17.61 -18.78 -9.86
N SER A 227 -17.89 -20.10 -9.88
CA SER A 227 -17.75 -20.90 -11.09
C SER A 227 -18.64 -20.35 -12.23
N PRO A 228 -18.23 -20.53 -13.51
CA PRO A 228 -19.06 -20.11 -14.65
C PRO A 228 -20.49 -20.67 -14.62
N ALA A 229 -20.70 -21.82 -13.96
CA ALA A 229 -22.02 -22.41 -13.76
C ALA A 229 -22.84 -21.68 -12.68
N ALA A 230 -22.21 -21.08 -11.68
CA ALA A 230 -22.88 -20.36 -10.60
C ALA A 230 -23.21 -18.90 -10.94
N LEU A 231 -22.37 -18.24 -11.75
CA LEU A 231 -22.51 -16.83 -12.11
C LEU A 231 -23.90 -16.44 -12.69
N PRO A 232 -24.54 -17.26 -13.54
CA PRO A 232 -25.89 -16.95 -14.03
C PRO A 232 -26.92 -16.78 -12.93
N GLY A 233 -26.92 -17.68 -11.93
CA GLY A 233 -27.82 -17.59 -10.78
C GLY A 233 -27.52 -16.39 -9.88
N ILE A 234 -26.26 -15.91 -9.82
CA ILE A 234 -25.91 -14.68 -9.14
C ILE A 234 -26.47 -13.46 -9.89
N ALA A 235 -26.37 -13.44 -11.21
CA ALA A 235 -26.93 -12.39 -12.05
C ALA A 235 -28.47 -12.29 -11.93
N ASP A 236 -29.16 -13.43 -11.92
CA ASP A 236 -30.62 -13.46 -11.74
C ASP A 236 -31.06 -12.83 -10.40
N LYS A 237 -30.31 -13.06 -9.32
CA LYS A 237 -30.57 -12.47 -7.99
C LYS A 237 -30.50 -10.94 -7.96
N VAL A 238 -29.72 -10.34 -8.83
CA VAL A 238 -29.58 -8.85 -8.93
C VAL A 238 -30.46 -8.26 -10.04
N GLY A 239 -31.38 -9.06 -10.61
CA GLY A 239 -32.31 -8.63 -11.63
C GLY A 239 -31.71 -8.54 -13.04
N LEU A 240 -30.60 -9.22 -13.29
CA LEU A 240 -30.00 -9.40 -14.61
C LEU A 240 -30.36 -10.78 -15.17
N SER A 241 -30.25 -10.96 -16.50
CA SER A 241 -30.56 -12.25 -17.12
C SER A 241 -29.33 -13.19 -17.06
N GLY A 242 -29.39 -14.22 -16.22
CA GLY A 242 -28.36 -15.26 -16.17
C GLY A 242 -28.16 -15.98 -17.49
N ALA A 243 -29.22 -16.17 -18.28
CA ALA A 243 -29.12 -16.75 -19.61
C ALA A 243 -28.26 -15.89 -20.57
N LYS A 244 -28.44 -14.55 -20.53
CA LYS A 244 -27.61 -13.62 -21.31
C LYS A 244 -26.16 -13.59 -20.81
N LEU A 245 -25.94 -13.67 -19.49
CA LEU A 245 -24.61 -13.78 -18.92
C LEU A 245 -23.91 -15.07 -19.37
N THR A 246 -24.63 -16.21 -19.36
CA THR A 246 -24.11 -17.50 -19.87
C THR A 246 -23.66 -17.38 -21.32
N GLU A 247 -24.46 -16.75 -22.17
CA GLU A 247 -24.11 -16.56 -23.58
C GLU A 247 -22.89 -15.63 -23.74
N MET A 248 -22.84 -14.51 -22.99
CA MET A 248 -21.71 -13.59 -22.99
C MET A 248 -20.39 -14.29 -22.58
N LEU A 249 -20.44 -15.17 -21.58
CA LEU A 249 -19.26 -15.85 -21.06
C LEU A 249 -18.67 -16.88 -22.03
N LYS A 250 -19.46 -17.43 -22.99
CA LYS A 250 -18.96 -18.34 -24.03
C LYS A 250 -18.01 -17.68 -25.03
N GLY A 251 -18.19 -16.39 -25.28
CA GLY A 251 -17.32 -15.60 -26.17
C GLY A 251 -16.22 -14.87 -25.40
N ASP A 252 -15.57 -13.92 -26.08
CA ASP A 252 -14.45 -13.13 -25.54
C ASP A 252 -14.87 -11.70 -25.09
N ALA A 253 -16.18 -11.41 -25.00
CA ALA A 253 -16.65 -10.12 -24.55
C ALA A 253 -16.07 -9.75 -23.18
N TYR A 254 -15.69 -8.48 -23.02
CA TYR A 254 -15.04 -7.90 -21.82
C TYR A 254 -13.63 -8.44 -21.48
N LYS A 255 -13.08 -9.38 -22.25
CA LYS A 255 -11.75 -9.91 -21.98
C LYS A 255 -10.68 -8.87 -22.21
N GLN A 256 -10.71 -8.20 -23.37
CA GLN A 256 -9.75 -7.13 -23.69
C GLN A 256 -9.82 -5.97 -22.69
N GLU A 257 -11.02 -5.60 -22.24
CA GLU A 257 -11.19 -4.55 -21.23
C GLU A 257 -10.60 -4.99 -19.88
N LEU A 258 -10.88 -6.21 -19.45
CA LEU A 258 -10.31 -6.78 -18.22
C LEU A 258 -8.78 -6.87 -18.28
N ASP A 259 -8.22 -7.25 -19.43
CA ASP A 259 -6.77 -7.23 -19.68
C ASP A 259 -6.20 -5.79 -19.62
N GLY A 260 -6.99 -4.79 -20.01
CA GLY A 260 -6.66 -3.38 -19.86
C GLY A 260 -6.52 -2.96 -18.39
N PHE A 261 -7.39 -3.41 -17.49
CA PHE A 261 -7.22 -3.18 -16.04
C PHE A 261 -6.00 -3.91 -15.49
N LYS A 262 -5.75 -5.14 -15.92
CA LYS A 262 -4.53 -5.87 -15.55
C LYS A 262 -3.27 -5.14 -16.02
N ALA A 263 -3.26 -4.62 -17.24
CA ALA A 263 -2.13 -3.86 -17.76
C ALA A 263 -1.87 -2.59 -16.95
N GLN A 264 -2.93 -1.88 -16.52
CA GLN A 264 -2.78 -0.72 -15.62
C GLN A 264 -2.19 -1.12 -14.27
N GLY A 265 -2.68 -2.20 -13.66
CA GLY A 265 -2.16 -2.71 -12.39
C GLY A 265 -0.69 -3.14 -12.51
N ASN A 266 -0.32 -3.83 -13.58
CA ASN A 266 1.06 -4.24 -13.84
C ASN A 266 1.98 -3.01 -14.00
N ALA A 267 1.52 -1.98 -14.73
CA ALA A 267 2.25 -0.72 -14.88
C ALA A 267 2.40 0.04 -13.55
N ALA A 268 1.46 -0.15 -12.62
CA ALA A 268 1.53 0.38 -11.25
C ALA A 268 2.30 -0.54 -10.28
N ASN A 269 2.99 -1.56 -10.77
CA ASN A 269 3.75 -2.55 -10.00
C ASN A 269 2.91 -3.26 -8.93
N ILE A 270 1.65 -3.61 -9.25
CA ILE A 270 0.79 -4.40 -8.36
C ILE A 270 1.28 -5.84 -8.33
N THR A 271 1.46 -6.38 -7.13
CA THR A 271 1.90 -7.75 -6.88
C THR A 271 0.82 -8.61 -6.21
N GLY A 272 -0.29 -8.00 -5.79
CA GLY A 272 -1.40 -8.67 -5.11
C GLY A 272 -2.60 -7.75 -4.93
N THR A 273 -3.68 -8.31 -4.39
CA THR A 273 -4.93 -7.61 -4.12
C THR A 273 -5.36 -7.76 -2.65
N PRO A 274 -6.03 -6.78 -2.03
CA PRO A 274 -6.34 -5.49 -2.62
C PRO A 274 -5.10 -4.62 -2.79
N SER A 275 -5.03 -3.80 -3.85
CA SER A 275 -4.04 -2.74 -3.98
C SER A 275 -4.76 -1.40 -4.13
N ILE A 276 -4.52 -0.49 -3.20
CA ILE A 276 -5.28 0.74 -3.02
C ILE A 276 -4.40 1.93 -3.40
N PHE A 277 -5.00 2.93 -4.06
CA PHE A 277 -4.33 4.15 -4.48
C PHE A 277 -5.17 5.38 -4.12
N PHE A 278 -4.55 6.38 -3.51
CA PHE A 278 -5.13 7.71 -3.25
C PHE A 278 -4.57 8.70 -4.27
N ASN A 279 -5.40 9.19 -5.19
CA ASN A 279 -4.96 10.08 -6.28
C ASN A 279 -3.71 9.55 -7.02
N GLY A 280 -3.64 8.24 -7.26
CA GLY A 280 -2.51 7.58 -7.91
C GLY A 280 -1.27 7.34 -7.02
N ARG A 281 -1.27 7.75 -5.76
CA ARG A 281 -0.26 7.36 -4.78
C ARG A 281 -0.63 6.01 -4.18
N ARG A 282 0.30 5.06 -4.15
CA ARG A 282 0.06 3.74 -3.54
C ARG A 282 -0.17 3.89 -2.04
N TYR A 283 -1.26 3.32 -1.55
CA TYR A 283 -1.59 3.23 -0.15
C TYR A 283 -1.04 1.91 0.41
N GLN A 284 -0.31 1.96 1.52
CA GLN A 284 0.41 0.81 2.06
C GLN A 284 0.08 0.52 3.52
N LEU A 285 -0.88 1.23 4.10
CA LEU A 285 -1.34 1.00 5.46
C LEU A 285 -2.53 0.04 5.50
N PRO A 286 -2.83 -0.57 6.65
CA PRO A 286 -4.05 -1.33 6.84
C PRO A 286 -5.30 -0.47 6.51
N PRO A 287 -6.33 -1.02 5.84
CA PRO A 287 -7.53 -0.27 5.48
C PRO A 287 -8.53 -0.11 6.64
N GLU A 288 -8.01 0.11 7.85
CA GLU A 288 -8.81 0.36 9.04
C GLU A 288 -9.47 1.74 8.99
N PRO A 289 -10.70 1.92 9.51
CA PRO A 289 -11.49 3.15 9.36
C PRO A 289 -10.77 4.43 9.81
N ASP A 290 -10.09 4.38 10.94
CA ASP A 290 -9.37 5.54 11.50
C ASP A 290 -8.11 5.85 10.68
N VAL A 291 -7.39 4.81 10.22
CA VAL A 291 -6.20 4.94 9.38
C VAL A 291 -6.56 5.50 8.00
N LEU A 292 -7.64 5.00 7.39
CA LEU A 292 -8.18 5.55 6.13
C LEU A 292 -8.59 7.01 6.28
N SER A 293 -9.25 7.36 7.40
CA SER A 293 -9.68 8.73 7.67
C SER A 293 -8.49 9.68 7.83
N GLN A 294 -7.46 9.28 8.58
CA GLN A 294 -6.23 10.04 8.72
C GLN A 294 -5.49 10.18 7.38
N SER A 295 -5.46 9.12 6.58
CA SER A 295 -4.84 9.11 5.26
C SER A 295 -5.55 10.05 4.27
N LEU A 296 -6.87 10.18 4.39
CA LEU A 296 -7.63 11.18 3.63
C LEU A 296 -7.21 12.61 4.02
N GLU A 297 -7.10 12.88 5.32
CA GLU A 297 -6.65 14.20 5.80
C GLU A 297 -5.22 14.52 5.36
N ASP A 298 -4.33 13.52 5.36
CA ASP A 298 -2.96 13.67 4.87
C ASP A 298 -2.94 13.98 3.36
N GLU A 299 -3.74 13.28 2.57
CA GLU A 299 -3.84 13.51 1.13
C GLU A 299 -4.39 14.89 0.78
N LEU A 300 -5.39 15.35 1.52
CA LEU A 300 -5.99 16.68 1.33
C LEU A 300 -5.01 17.79 1.74
N GLU A 301 -4.31 17.64 2.85
CA GLU A 301 -3.32 18.61 3.30
C GLU A 301 -2.14 18.71 2.33
N TRP A 302 -1.59 17.56 1.91
CA TRP A 302 -0.52 17.51 0.92
C TRP A 302 -0.88 18.31 -0.35
N ARG A 303 -2.08 18.09 -0.87
CA ARG A 303 -2.56 18.81 -2.07
C ARG A 303 -2.81 20.28 -1.81
N ALA A 304 -3.39 20.63 -0.68
CA ALA A 304 -3.64 22.04 -0.31
C ALA A 304 -2.34 22.85 -0.16
N ASN A 305 -1.24 22.19 0.19
CA ASN A 305 0.09 22.79 0.36
C ASN A 305 1.00 22.59 -0.88
N ASN A 306 0.42 22.53 -2.08
CA ASN A 306 1.17 22.41 -3.34
C ASN A 306 2.10 21.18 -3.40
N ASN A 307 1.64 20.05 -2.92
CA ASN A 307 2.39 18.80 -2.85
C ASN A 307 3.64 18.89 -1.96
N ALA A 308 3.50 19.53 -0.83
CA ALA A 308 4.48 19.59 0.25
C ALA A 308 3.79 19.40 1.60
N TRP A 309 4.53 18.93 2.61
CA TRP A 309 4.06 19.02 3.98
C TRP A 309 4.15 20.47 4.45
N ALA A 310 3.15 20.90 5.21
CA ALA A 310 3.18 22.25 5.78
C ALA A 310 4.42 22.39 6.65
N ALA A 311 5.30 23.30 6.28
CA ALA A 311 6.31 23.84 7.20
C ALA A 311 5.62 24.73 8.24
N ASP A 312 6.24 24.86 9.41
CA ASP A 312 5.81 25.79 10.47
C ASP A 312 5.81 27.24 9.99
#